data_0696f9befee8fc842e7032f3c9aad08c
#
_entry.id   0696f9befee8fc842e7032f3c9aad08c
#
_cell.length_a   1.000
_cell.length_b   1.000
_cell.length_c   1.000
_cell.angle_alpha   90.00
_cell.angle_beta   90.00
_cell.angle_gamma   90.00
#
_symmetry.space_group_name_H-M   'P 1'
#
loop_
_entity.id
_entity.type
_entity.pdbx_description
1 polymer ?
#
loop_
_entity_poly.entity_id
_entity_poly.type
_entity_poly.pdbx_seq_one_letter_code
_entity_poly.pdbx_strand_id
1 'polypeptide(L)'
;MLSTALRTLSRPTNRALPRRTMATVDVTVREAINQGIDEEMERDEKVFILGEEVAQYQGAYKVTKGLYQKYGSKRVIDTPITEMGFTGMAIGAAYKDLRPVVEFMTWNFAL
;
A
#
# COMPACT_ATOMS: atom_id res chain seq x y z
N MET A 1 -41.66 -25.23 -49.74
CA MET A 1 -40.26 -24.84 -49.98
C MET A 1 -39.78 -24.10 -48.73
N LEU A 2 -39.09 -24.81 -47.86
CA LEU A 2 -38.54 -24.23 -46.61
C LEU A 2 -37.07 -23.91 -46.85
N SER A 3 -36.71 -22.62 -46.81
CA SER A 3 -35.33 -22.16 -46.91
C SER A 3 -34.71 -22.09 -45.49
N THR A 4 -33.77 -22.99 -45.23
CA THR A 4 -33.03 -23.03 -44.00
C THR A 4 -31.82 -22.07 -44.07
N ALA A 5 -31.90 -20.91 -43.38
CA ALA A 5 -30.80 -19.99 -43.29
C ALA A 5 -29.80 -20.48 -42.22
N LEU A 6 -28.64 -20.91 -42.66
CA LEU A 6 -27.49 -21.22 -41.77
C LEU A 6 -26.92 -19.93 -41.16
N ARG A 7 -27.12 -19.72 -39.86
CA ARG A 7 -26.43 -18.69 -39.08
C ARG A 7 -25.01 -19.16 -38.83
N THR A 8 -24.05 -18.56 -39.48
CA THR A 8 -22.64 -18.71 -39.15
C THR A 8 -22.34 -17.96 -37.85
N LEU A 9 -22.10 -18.73 -36.78
CA LEU A 9 -21.60 -18.21 -35.50
C LEU A 9 -20.15 -17.79 -35.69
N SER A 10 -19.89 -16.51 -35.75
CA SER A 10 -18.53 -15.97 -35.69
C SER A 10 -17.90 -16.26 -34.31
N ARG A 11 -16.81 -17.01 -34.32
CA ARG A 11 -15.99 -17.25 -33.11
C ARG A 11 -15.47 -15.93 -32.56
N PRO A 12 -15.55 -15.70 -31.24
CA PRO A 12 -14.94 -14.52 -30.62
C PRO A 12 -13.43 -14.59 -30.83
N THR A 13 -12.86 -13.58 -31.44
CA THR A 13 -11.42 -13.42 -31.58
C THR A 13 -10.83 -13.21 -30.18
N ASN A 14 -10.02 -14.16 -29.76
CA ASN A 14 -9.29 -14.14 -28.50
C ASN A 14 -8.28 -12.97 -28.54
N ARG A 15 -8.72 -11.78 -28.14
CA ARG A 15 -7.89 -10.58 -28.08
C ARG A 15 -6.92 -10.78 -26.93
N ALA A 16 -5.71 -11.22 -27.23
CA ALA A 16 -4.63 -11.33 -26.26
C ALA A 16 -4.45 -9.97 -25.55
N LEU A 17 -4.60 -9.96 -24.24
CA LEU A 17 -4.31 -8.78 -23.43
C LEU A 17 -2.84 -8.38 -23.67
N PRO A 18 -2.55 -7.09 -23.82
CA PRO A 18 -1.17 -6.63 -24.01
C PRO A 18 -0.35 -7.08 -22.79
N ARG A 19 0.72 -7.85 -23.02
CA ARG A 19 1.69 -8.19 -21.97
C ARG A 19 2.25 -6.86 -21.45
N ARG A 20 1.91 -6.53 -20.21
CA ARG A 20 2.51 -5.41 -19.50
C ARG A 20 4.01 -5.69 -19.42
N THR A 21 4.81 -5.01 -20.22
CA THR A 21 6.27 -5.04 -20.09
C THR A 21 6.61 -4.38 -18.77
N MET A 22 7.12 -5.15 -17.82
CA MET A 22 7.65 -4.61 -16.57
C MET A 22 8.91 -3.83 -16.91
N ALA A 23 8.83 -2.51 -16.94
CA ALA A 23 10.01 -1.68 -17.00
C ALA A 23 10.75 -1.83 -15.67
N THR A 24 12.02 -2.22 -15.72
CA THR A 24 12.89 -2.24 -14.55
C THR A 24 13.31 -0.80 -14.27
N VAL A 25 13.04 -0.32 -13.07
CA VAL A 25 13.48 1.00 -12.59
C VAL A 25 14.42 0.77 -11.41
N ASP A 26 15.61 1.34 -11.48
CA ASP A 26 16.55 1.30 -10.37
C ASP A 26 16.12 2.33 -9.31
N VAL A 27 15.78 1.84 -8.13
CA VAL A 27 15.39 2.66 -6.97
C VAL A 27 16.16 2.19 -5.74
N THR A 28 16.34 3.07 -4.77
CA THR A 28 16.87 2.66 -3.47
C THR A 28 15.86 1.80 -2.71
N VAL A 29 16.33 0.96 -1.77
CA VAL A 29 15.44 0.15 -0.91
C VAL A 29 14.42 1.04 -0.19
N ARG A 30 14.85 2.18 0.30
CA ARG A 30 13.98 3.18 0.95
C ARG A 30 12.85 3.66 0.03
N GLU A 31 13.19 4.00 -1.19
CA GLU A 31 12.21 4.47 -2.19
C GLU A 31 11.25 3.36 -2.60
N ALA A 32 11.75 2.13 -2.74
CA ALA A 32 10.90 0.97 -3.03
C ALA A 32 9.89 0.70 -1.90
N ILE A 33 10.31 0.78 -0.63
CA ILE A 33 9.41 0.63 0.52
C ILE A 33 8.38 1.78 0.55
N ASN A 34 8.84 3.02 0.37
CA ASN A 34 7.96 4.19 0.34
C ASN A 34 6.89 4.06 -0.75
N GLN A 35 7.30 3.69 -1.96
CA GLN A 35 6.40 3.48 -3.08
C GLN A 35 5.38 2.36 -2.79
N GLY A 36 5.82 1.22 -2.25
CA GLY A 36 4.91 0.11 -1.92
C GLY A 36 3.88 0.52 -0.87
N ILE A 37 4.28 1.30 0.14
CA ILE A 37 3.34 1.84 1.14
C ILE A 37 2.37 2.83 0.49
N ASP A 38 2.85 3.73 -0.36
CA ASP A 38 2.02 4.71 -1.07
C ASP A 38 0.97 4.03 -1.94
N GLU A 39 1.36 3.01 -2.70
CA GLU A 39 0.46 2.22 -3.54
C GLU A 39 -0.64 1.52 -2.72
N GLU A 40 -0.29 0.95 -1.56
CA GLU A 40 -1.28 0.30 -0.68
C GLU A 40 -2.21 1.31 -0.01
N MET A 41 -1.70 2.45 0.41
CA MET A 41 -2.53 3.52 0.98
C MET A 41 -3.47 4.15 -0.04
N GLU A 42 -3.07 4.21 -1.31
CA GLU A 42 -3.92 4.69 -2.40
C GLU A 42 -5.00 3.67 -2.77
N ARG A 43 -4.63 2.38 -2.76
CA ARG A 43 -5.54 1.28 -3.10
C ARG A 43 -6.63 1.05 -2.06
N ASP A 44 -6.32 1.27 -0.76
CA ASP A 44 -7.20 0.95 0.34
C ASP A 44 -7.17 2.05 1.42
N GLU A 45 -8.31 2.67 1.63
CA GLU A 45 -8.47 3.74 2.63
C GLU A 45 -8.29 3.27 4.09
N LYS A 46 -8.37 1.95 4.34
CA LYS A 46 -8.16 1.35 5.66
C LYS A 46 -6.69 1.20 6.03
N VAL A 47 -5.79 1.29 5.06
CA VAL A 47 -4.34 1.26 5.30
C VAL A 47 -3.88 2.58 5.90
N PHE A 48 -3.19 2.53 7.01
CA PHE A 48 -2.59 3.70 7.65
C PHE A 48 -1.25 3.33 8.30
N ILE A 49 -0.39 4.32 8.46
CA ILE A 49 0.92 4.19 9.09
C ILE A 49 0.87 4.77 10.50
N LEU A 50 1.51 4.09 11.44
CA LEU A 50 1.81 4.66 12.75
C LEU A 50 3.23 4.27 13.19
N GLY A 51 3.87 5.18 13.90
CA GLY A 51 5.23 5.00 14.38
C GLY A 51 5.82 6.33 14.87
N GLU A 52 7.06 6.28 15.30
CA GLU A 52 7.76 7.46 15.82
C GLU A 52 8.29 8.32 14.67
N GLU A 53 7.92 9.61 14.66
CA GLU A 53 8.40 10.59 13.67
C GLU A 53 8.09 10.22 12.21
N VAL A 54 7.02 9.44 11.97
CA VAL A 54 6.63 9.01 10.61
C VAL A 54 5.88 10.07 9.81
N ALA A 55 5.26 11.05 10.49
CA ALA A 55 4.44 12.09 9.86
C ALA A 55 5.28 13.26 9.34
N GLN A 56 5.41 14.33 10.11
CA GLN A 56 6.06 15.56 9.65
C GLN A 56 7.55 15.37 9.41
N TYR A 57 8.23 14.63 10.26
CA TYR A 57 9.66 14.31 10.11
C TYR A 57 9.93 13.29 8.99
N GLN A 58 8.89 12.60 8.50
CA GLN A 58 8.94 11.67 7.36
C GLN A 58 9.78 10.41 7.61
N GLY A 59 9.80 9.96 8.86
CA GLY A 59 10.61 8.82 9.30
C GLY A 59 12.09 9.18 9.51
N ALA A 60 12.74 8.50 10.45
CA ALA A 60 14.17 8.70 10.74
C ALA A 60 15.03 8.44 9.49
N TYR A 61 14.67 7.44 8.70
CA TYR A 61 15.34 7.09 7.44
C TYR A 61 14.59 7.57 6.20
N LYS A 62 13.60 8.45 6.38
CA LYS A 62 12.80 9.04 5.30
C LYS A 62 11.99 8.01 4.48
N VAL A 63 11.64 6.90 5.12
CA VAL A 63 10.88 5.83 4.46
C VAL A 63 9.41 6.24 4.22
N THR A 64 8.88 7.18 5.01
CA THR A 64 7.53 7.73 4.87
C THR A 64 7.48 9.09 4.20
N LYS A 65 8.54 9.45 3.45
CA LYS A 65 8.65 10.75 2.79
C LYS A 65 7.44 11.03 1.88
N GLY A 66 6.81 12.19 2.08
CA GLY A 66 5.67 12.66 1.29
C GLY A 66 4.32 12.08 1.68
N LEU A 67 4.25 10.99 2.45
CA LEU A 67 2.99 10.33 2.76
C LEU A 67 2.07 11.20 3.64
N TYR A 68 2.65 11.91 4.63
CA TYR A 68 1.86 12.79 5.48
C TYR A 68 1.19 13.93 4.69
N GLN A 69 1.90 14.52 3.73
CA GLN A 69 1.38 15.58 2.87
C GLN A 69 0.25 15.07 1.97
N LYS A 70 0.34 13.81 1.52
CA LYS A 70 -0.64 13.19 0.63
C LYS A 70 -1.88 12.69 1.37
N TYR A 71 -1.73 12.05 2.53
CA TYR A 71 -2.81 11.34 3.22
C TYR A 71 -3.29 12.00 4.52
N GLY A 72 -2.51 12.94 5.05
CA GLY A 72 -2.85 13.69 6.25
C GLY A 72 -2.71 12.92 7.57
N SER A 73 -3.01 13.62 8.66
CA SER A 73 -2.81 13.16 10.05
C SER A 73 -3.71 11.98 10.47
N LYS A 74 -4.76 11.68 9.72
CA LYS A 74 -5.62 10.54 10.03
C LYS A 74 -5.04 9.21 9.55
N ARG A 75 -4.12 9.25 8.60
CA ARG A 75 -3.56 8.07 7.96
C ARG A 75 -2.04 7.92 8.13
N VAL A 76 -1.36 8.98 8.56
CA VAL A 76 0.06 8.96 8.92
C VAL A 76 0.18 9.57 10.31
N ILE A 77 0.41 8.73 11.30
CA ILE A 77 0.22 9.06 12.72
C ILE A 77 1.53 8.93 13.48
N ASP A 78 1.99 10.04 14.03
CA ASP A 78 3.11 10.03 14.99
C ASP A 78 2.67 9.45 16.32
N THR A 79 3.51 8.62 16.91
CA THR A 79 3.32 8.04 18.23
C THR A 79 4.40 8.53 19.20
N PRO A 80 4.14 8.49 20.52
CA PRO A 80 5.21 8.56 21.50
C PRO A 80 6.20 7.38 21.35
N ILE A 81 7.38 7.51 21.97
CA ILE A 81 8.38 6.43 22.05
C ILE A 81 7.84 5.33 22.99
N THR A 82 7.07 4.41 22.42
CA THR A 82 6.38 3.33 23.16
C THR A 82 6.08 2.18 22.23
N GLU A 83 7.08 1.47 21.77
CA GLU A 83 6.92 0.43 20.73
C GLU A 83 5.88 -0.62 21.12
N MET A 84 5.89 -1.07 22.36
CA MET A 84 4.87 -2.00 22.87
C MET A 84 3.46 -1.37 22.86
N GLY A 85 3.36 -0.09 23.21
CA GLY A 85 2.09 0.64 23.27
C GLY A 85 1.46 0.81 21.89
N PHE A 86 2.19 1.37 20.95
CA PHE A 86 1.63 1.59 19.60
C PHE A 86 1.45 0.30 18.80
N THR A 87 2.25 -0.75 19.08
CA THR A 87 1.98 -2.08 18.54
C THR A 87 0.65 -2.63 19.03
N GLY A 88 0.37 -2.47 20.34
CA GLY A 88 -0.92 -2.86 20.90
C GLY A 88 -2.10 -2.10 20.27
N MET A 89 -1.94 -0.80 20.03
CA MET A 89 -2.95 -0.01 19.30
C MET A 89 -3.16 -0.51 17.88
N ALA A 90 -2.09 -0.83 17.16
CA ALA A 90 -2.15 -1.38 15.82
C ALA A 90 -2.89 -2.71 15.77
N ILE A 91 -2.60 -3.61 16.70
CA ILE A 91 -3.30 -4.90 16.83
C ILE A 91 -4.79 -4.66 17.07
N GLY A 92 -5.15 -3.77 17.99
CA GLY A 92 -6.55 -3.41 18.26
C GLY A 92 -7.26 -2.82 17.04
N ALA A 93 -6.57 -1.98 16.27
CA ALA A 93 -7.08 -1.41 15.03
C ALA A 93 -7.33 -2.50 13.97
N ALA A 94 -6.40 -3.47 13.87
CA ALA A 94 -6.56 -4.60 12.94
C ALA A 94 -7.78 -5.47 13.28
N TYR A 95 -8.09 -5.67 14.55
CA TYR A 95 -9.34 -6.35 14.97
C TYR A 95 -10.60 -5.59 14.57
N LYS A 96 -10.50 -4.31 14.26
CA LYS A 96 -11.61 -3.45 13.77
C LYS A 96 -11.59 -3.26 12.24
N ASP A 97 -10.95 -4.19 11.53
CA ASP A 97 -10.87 -4.20 10.07
C ASP A 97 -10.08 -3.02 9.47
N LEU A 98 -9.22 -2.38 10.27
CA LEU A 98 -8.21 -1.45 9.75
C LEU A 98 -6.93 -2.19 9.38
N ARG A 99 -6.07 -1.56 8.58
CA ARG A 99 -4.82 -2.17 8.09
C ARG A 99 -3.62 -1.33 8.48
N PRO A 100 -3.14 -1.47 9.72
CA PRO A 100 -2.00 -0.71 10.19
C PRO A 100 -0.69 -1.20 9.60
N VAL A 101 0.14 -0.26 9.19
CA VAL A 101 1.57 -0.44 8.92
C VAL A 101 2.32 0.17 10.09
N VAL A 102 3.03 -0.64 10.87
CA VAL A 102 3.77 -0.20 12.05
C VAL A 102 5.23 0.01 11.69
N GLU A 103 5.74 1.21 11.92
CA GLU A 103 7.13 1.56 11.67
C GLU A 103 7.88 1.63 13.02
N PHE A 104 8.95 0.84 13.14
CA PHE A 104 9.71 0.70 14.38
C PHE A 104 11.02 1.47 14.40
N MET A 105 11.27 2.34 13.42
CA MET A 105 12.51 3.09 13.25
C MET A 105 13.69 2.17 12.90
N THR A 106 14.09 1.31 13.83
CA THR A 106 14.92 0.12 13.64
C THR A 106 14.36 -1.02 14.48
N TRP A 107 14.43 -2.24 13.95
CA TRP A 107 13.78 -3.41 14.55
C TRP A 107 14.31 -3.79 15.93
N ASN A 108 15.54 -3.40 16.26
CA ASN A 108 16.11 -3.62 17.58
C ASN A 108 15.37 -2.90 18.70
N PHE A 109 14.58 -1.86 18.42
CA PHE A 109 13.75 -1.20 19.41
C PHE A 109 12.42 -1.91 19.67
N ALA A 110 12.07 -2.90 18.85
CA ALA A 110 10.87 -3.70 19.01
C ALA A 110 11.03 -4.95 19.90
N LEU A 111 12.22 -5.15 20.49
CA LEU A 111 12.57 -6.30 21.34
C LEU A 111 12.27 -6.05 22.82
#